data_1da15d847de55432c140f91cf70bd0ff
#
_entry.id   1da15d847de55432c140f91cf70bd0ff
#
_cell.length_a   1.000
_cell.length_b   1.000
_cell.length_c   1.000
_cell.angle_alpha   90.00
_cell.angle_beta   90.00
_cell.angle_gamma   90.00
#
_symmetry.space_group_name_H-M   'P 1'
#
loop_
_entity.id
_entity.type
_entity.pdbx_description
1 polymer ?
#
loop_
_entity_poly.entity_id
_entity_poly.type
_entity_poly.pdbx_seq_one_letter_code
_entity_poly.pdbx_strand_id
1 'polypeptide(L)'
;KQAMVVTTFPGASAWQVELEVTDVLEKSIRSMGDLDHVESRSMDDISLILVELSSTVPLAELQQNWDILRRKVANVQAQLPAGAQPSTVMDDFGDVYGMFYAMTSDGFDYQKMMDYAQLVRRTVLDIDGVSSVDIYGERPACIDIDIQESKMANLGVHPAEIILTLRGQNATVYSGYYNSGEKRVRVGIDGDFNGIEDIRNLLIRGHEEDDIRLGDVADITKGYVQPQQEGLKYDTLPAIAISIAMQKGGNIIQLGKVIDQKLDELKQNIIPAGINFEKVFFQP
;
A
#
# COMPACT_ATOMS: atom_id res chain seq x y z
N LYS A 1 16.83 13.87 -12.80
CA LYS A 1 16.03 13.10 -13.75
C LYS A 1 16.35 11.64 -13.55
N GLN A 2 15.88 11.11 -12.41
CA GLN A 2 16.23 9.79 -11.93
C GLN A 2 14.97 8.96 -11.75
N ALA A 3 15.09 7.66 -11.94
CA ALA A 3 14.10 6.66 -11.60
C ALA A 3 14.78 5.46 -10.95
N MET A 4 14.07 4.75 -10.09
CA MET A 4 14.58 3.55 -9.43
C MET A 4 13.78 2.34 -9.88
N VAL A 5 14.48 1.26 -10.23
CA VAL A 5 13.87 -0.03 -10.50
C VAL A 5 14.19 -0.95 -9.33
N VAL A 6 13.14 -1.47 -8.70
CA VAL A 6 13.23 -2.35 -7.53
C VAL A 6 12.68 -3.72 -7.89
N THR A 7 13.45 -4.77 -7.60
CA THR A 7 13.03 -6.16 -7.80
C THR A 7 13.41 -6.98 -6.58
N THR A 8 12.44 -7.62 -5.96
CA THR A 8 12.68 -8.54 -4.84
C THR A 8 12.80 -9.97 -5.34
N PHE A 9 13.77 -10.71 -4.81
CA PHE A 9 13.99 -12.13 -5.09
C PHE A 9 14.22 -12.88 -3.78
N PRO A 10 13.15 -13.19 -3.03
CA PRO A 10 13.23 -13.77 -1.69
C PRO A 10 14.00 -15.08 -1.66
N GLY A 11 14.94 -15.21 -0.72
CA GLY A 11 15.80 -16.37 -0.53
C GLY A 11 17.07 -16.40 -1.42
N ALA A 12 17.27 -15.41 -2.28
CA ALA A 12 18.45 -15.31 -3.12
C ALA A 12 19.58 -14.54 -2.42
N SER A 13 20.82 -15.02 -2.57
CA SER A 13 22.00 -14.28 -2.15
C SER A 13 22.26 -13.08 -3.08
N ALA A 14 23.00 -12.07 -2.61
CA ALA A 14 23.39 -10.89 -3.40
C ALA A 14 24.03 -11.28 -4.76
N TRP A 15 24.82 -12.36 -4.78
CA TRP A 15 25.43 -12.88 -6.01
C TRP A 15 24.41 -13.43 -7.01
N GLN A 16 23.40 -14.15 -6.52
CA GLN A 16 22.30 -14.66 -7.36
C GLN A 16 21.46 -13.51 -7.88
N VAL A 17 21.11 -12.55 -7.02
CA VAL A 17 20.40 -11.33 -7.41
C VAL A 17 21.15 -10.58 -8.52
N GLU A 18 22.47 -10.44 -8.40
CA GLU A 18 23.31 -9.80 -9.42
C GLU A 18 23.22 -10.51 -10.76
N LEU A 19 23.46 -11.80 -10.78
CA LEU A 19 23.56 -12.56 -12.04
C LEU A 19 22.21 -12.79 -12.72
N GLU A 20 21.16 -13.07 -11.94
CA GLU A 20 19.89 -13.55 -12.48
C GLU A 20 18.84 -12.44 -12.61
N VAL A 21 19.01 -11.32 -11.90
CA VAL A 21 18.05 -10.22 -11.90
C VAL A 21 18.68 -8.92 -12.37
N THR A 22 19.71 -8.43 -11.67
CA THR A 22 20.30 -7.11 -11.93
C THR A 22 20.91 -7.02 -13.31
N ASP A 23 21.77 -7.95 -13.69
CA ASP A 23 22.46 -7.97 -15.01
C ASP A 23 21.47 -8.05 -16.18
N VAL A 24 20.38 -8.84 -16.02
CA VAL A 24 19.33 -8.97 -17.04
C VAL A 24 18.58 -7.66 -17.24
N LEU A 25 18.21 -7.01 -16.14
CA LEU A 25 17.51 -5.71 -16.15
C LEU A 25 18.43 -4.61 -16.70
N GLU A 26 19.66 -4.51 -16.22
CA GLU A 26 20.62 -3.51 -16.69
C GLU A 26 20.87 -3.58 -18.19
N LYS A 27 21.06 -4.77 -18.76
CA LYS A 27 21.24 -4.95 -20.20
C LYS A 27 20.08 -4.38 -21.00
N SER A 28 18.86 -4.57 -20.51
CA SER A 28 17.66 -4.00 -21.14
C SER A 28 17.62 -2.48 -20.99
N ILE A 29 17.87 -1.98 -19.79
CA ILE A 29 17.82 -0.55 -19.48
C ILE A 29 18.88 0.23 -20.25
N ARG A 30 20.10 -0.29 -20.34
CA ARG A 30 21.21 0.33 -21.09
C ARG A 30 20.95 0.47 -22.60
N SER A 31 19.91 -0.16 -23.12
CA SER A 31 19.47 0.02 -24.51
C SER A 31 18.60 1.25 -24.73
N MET A 32 18.37 2.10 -23.71
CA MET A 32 17.67 3.38 -23.83
C MET A 32 18.58 4.44 -24.44
N GLY A 33 18.00 5.34 -25.26
CA GLY A 33 18.78 6.34 -26.02
C GLY A 33 19.24 7.54 -25.19
N ASP A 34 18.41 7.95 -24.22
CA ASP A 34 18.62 9.20 -23.46
C ASP A 34 19.23 8.98 -22.07
N LEU A 35 19.89 7.86 -21.91
CA LEU A 35 20.51 7.44 -20.66
C LEU A 35 21.83 8.17 -20.41
N ASP A 36 22.02 8.70 -19.19
CA ASP A 36 23.31 9.19 -18.73
C ASP A 36 24.12 8.05 -18.11
N HIS A 37 23.62 7.49 -17.00
CA HIS A 37 24.22 6.32 -16.39
C HIS A 37 23.19 5.44 -15.64
N VAL A 38 23.64 4.23 -15.31
CA VAL A 38 22.92 3.26 -14.50
C VAL A 38 23.83 2.84 -13.36
N GLU A 39 23.34 2.98 -12.13
CA GLU A 39 24.00 2.47 -10.93
C GLU A 39 23.10 1.40 -10.30
N SER A 40 23.67 0.26 -9.97
CA SER A 40 22.92 -0.83 -9.36
C SER A 40 23.54 -1.27 -8.03
N ARG A 41 22.68 -1.78 -7.15
CA ARG A 41 23.06 -2.42 -5.91
C ARG A 41 22.29 -3.72 -5.74
N SER A 42 23.03 -4.83 -5.76
CA SER A 42 22.52 -6.15 -5.49
C SER A 42 22.79 -6.53 -4.04
N MET A 43 21.73 -6.84 -3.31
CA MET A 43 21.77 -7.28 -1.92
C MET A 43 21.05 -8.62 -1.79
N ASP A 44 21.15 -9.27 -0.64
CA ASP A 44 20.35 -10.44 -0.38
C ASP A 44 18.86 -10.09 -0.52
N ASP A 45 18.12 -10.89 -1.25
CA ASP A 45 16.69 -10.75 -1.54
C ASP A 45 16.26 -9.58 -2.42
N ILE A 46 17.14 -8.63 -2.81
CA ILE A 46 16.71 -7.41 -3.51
C ILE A 46 17.73 -6.83 -4.48
N SER A 47 17.25 -6.40 -5.63
CA SER A 47 17.97 -5.60 -6.64
C SER A 47 17.42 -4.18 -6.66
N LEU A 48 18.32 -3.19 -6.58
CA LEU A 48 18.02 -1.76 -6.72
C LEU A 48 18.83 -1.23 -7.90
N ILE A 49 18.17 -0.64 -8.90
CA ILE A 49 18.82 -0.05 -10.07
C ILE A 49 18.38 1.40 -10.19
N LEU A 50 19.32 2.32 -9.99
CA LEU A 50 19.12 3.74 -10.23
C LEU A 50 19.41 4.05 -11.69
N VAL A 51 18.44 4.64 -12.36
CA VAL A 51 18.52 5.04 -13.77
C VAL A 51 18.53 6.56 -13.85
N GLU A 52 19.56 7.14 -14.42
CA GLU A 52 19.68 8.58 -14.62
C GLU A 52 19.64 8.93 -16.09
N LEU A 53 18.75 9.85 -16.46
CA LEU A 53 18.64 10.37 -17.82
C LEU A 53 19.55 11.57 -18.00
N SER A 54 20.02 11.77 -19.24
CA SER A 54 20.86 12.90 -19.60
C SER A 54 20.23 14.24 -19.18
N SER A 55 21.07 15.15 -18.72
CA SER A 55 20.66 16.50 -18.34
C SER A 55 20.03 17.28 -19.50
N THR A 56 20.35 16.89 -20.74
CA THR A 56 19.84 17.50 -21.99
C THR A 56 18.40 17.14 -22.32
N VAL A 57 17.85 16.05 -21.74
CA VAL A 57 16.45 15.64 -21.99
C VAL A 57 15.50 16.73 -21.51
N PRO A 58 14.57 17.22 -22.36
CA PRO A 58 13.58 18.20 -21.96
C PRO A 58 12.64 17.67 -20.88
N LEU A 59 12.16 18.53 -19.97
CA LEU A 59 11.20 18.11 -18.93
C LEU A 59 9.90 17.53 -19.50
N ALA A 60 9.48 18.03 -20.69
CA ALA A 60 8.29 17.53 -21.37
C ALA A 60 8.43 16.07 -21.87
N GLU A 61 9.64 15.59 -22.08
CA GLU A 61 9.93 14.25 -22.57
C GLU A 61 10.23 13.25 -21.44
N LEU A 62 10.30 13.71 -20.19
CA LEU A 62 10.61 12.83 -19.06
C LEU A 62 9.61 11.67 -18.94
N GLN A 63 8.32 11.98 -19.02
CA GLN A 63 7.28 10.95 -18.88
C GLN A 63 7.39 9.88 -19.98
N GLN A 64 7.67 10.28 -21.21
CA GLN A 64 7.89 9.35 -22.32
C GLN A 64 9.10 8.45 -22.05
N ASN A 65 10.18 8.99 -21.52
CA ASN A 65 11.38 8.21 -21.16
C ASN A 65 11.08 7.21 -20.04
N TRP A 66 10.30 7.60 -19.03
CA TRP A 66 9.88 6.67 -17.97
C TRP A 66 8.95 5.57 -18.50
N ASP A 67 8.10 5.85 -19.46
CA ASP A 67 7.28 4.85 -20.15
C ASP A 67 8.14 3.88 -20.99
N ILE A 68 9.21 4.38 -21.59
CA ILE A 68 10.21 3.53 -22.27
C ILE A 68 10.90 2.62 -21.25
N LEU A 69 11.31 3.16 -20.10
CA LEU A 69 11.93 2.39 -19.01
C LEU A 69 11.00 1.26 -18.54
N ARG A 70 9.73 1.58 -18.25
CA ARG A 70 8.73 0.57 -17.84
C ARG A 70 8.58 -0.54 -18.87
N ARG A 71 8.52 -0.19 -20.16
CA ARG A 71 8.47 -1.20 -21.25
C ARG A 71 9.71 -2.05 -21.33
N LYS A 72 10.90 -1.45 -21.15
CA LYS A 72 12.18 -2.21 -21.17
C LYS A 72 12.25 -3.20 -20.02
N VAL A 73 11.83 -2.81 -18.82
CA VAL A 73 11.75 -3.66 -17.65
C VAL A 73 10.71 -4.77 -17.85
N ALA A 74 9.51 -4.43 -18.32
CA ALA A 74 8.44 -5.38 -18.56
C ALA A 74 8.81 -6.45 -19.62
N ASN A 75 9.54 -6.07 -20.67
CA ASN A 75 9.93 -6.98 -21.75
C ASN A 75 10.87 -8.10 -21.28
N VAL A 76 11.65 -7.88 -20.24
CA VAL A 76 12.58 -8.88 -19.71
C VAL A 76 12.05 -9.59 -18.47
N GLN A 77 10.88 -9.21 -17.97
CA GLN A 77 10.29 -9.81 -16.76
C GLN A 77 10.15 -11.34 -16.87
N ALA A 78 9.79 -11.86 -18.04
CA ALA A 78 9.66 -13.29 -18.29
C ALA A 78 11.02 -14.04 -18.31
N GLN A 79 12.14 -13.32 -18.38
CA GLN A 79 13.49 -13.90 -18.34
C GLN A 79 14.05 -14.00 -16.92
N LEU A 80 13.41 -13.32 -15.97
CA LEU A 80 13.78 -13.38 -14.56
C LEU A 80 13.39 -14.73 -13.95
N PRO A 81 14.07 -15.17 -12.88
CA PRO A 81 13.74 -16.39 -12.16
C PRO A 81 12.30 -16.42 -11.68
N ALA A 82 11.69 -17.60 -11.63
CA ALA A 82 10.30 -17.78 -11.19
C ALA A 82 10.01 -17.31 -9.74
N GLY A 83 11.06 -17.22 -8.91
CA GLY A 83 10.95 -16.70 -7.52
C GLY A 83 11.10 -15.17 -7.43
N ALA A 84 11.55 -14.51 -8.50
CA ALA A 84 11.65 -13.05 -8.49
C ALA A 84 10.28 -12.41 -8.65
N GLN A 85 9.99 -11.42 -7.79
CA GLN A 85 8.76 -10.65 -7.86
C GLN A 85 8.78 -9.71 -9.09
N PRO A 86 7.62 -9.25 -9.58
CA PRO A 86 7.56 -8.26 -10.63
C PRO A 86 8.37 -7.01 -10.27
N SER A 87 9.18 -6.54 -11.22
CA SER A 87 10.00 -5.33 -11.04
C SER A 87 9.13 -4.09 -11.04
N THR A 88 9.31 -3.23 -10.05
CA THR A 88 8.60 -1.95 -9.90
C THR A 88 9.50 -0.81 -10.33
N VAL A 89 9.00 0.08 -11.19
CA VAL A 89 9.67 1.31 -11.61
C VAL A 89 9.09 2.48 -10.85
N MET A 90 9.93 3.14 -10.05
CA MET A 90 9.61 4.33 -9.26
C MET A 90 10.29 5.54 -9.91
N ASP A 91 9.52 6.45 -10.47
CA ASP A 91 9.99 7.67 -11.15
C ASP A 91 9.56 8.97 -10.44
N ASP A 92 8.88 8.83 -9.33
CA ASP A 92 8.31 9.89 -8.49
C ASP A 92 9.14 10.19 -7.22
N PHE A 93 10.16 9.40 -6.92
CA PHE A 93 10.98 9.60 -5.71
C PHE A 93 11.78 10.92 -5.70
N GLY A 94 11.83 11.62 -6.82
CA GLY A 94 12.39 12.97 -6.93
C GLY A 94 11.39 14.09 -6.66
N ASP A 95 10.16 13.77 -6.30
CA ASP A 95 9.17 14.78 -5.91
C ASP A 95 9.59 15.43 -4.58
N VAL A 96 9.64 16.76 -4.58
CA VAL A 96 9.98 17.51 -3.38
C VAL A 96 8.71 17.79 -2.59
N TYR A 97 8.59 17.15 -1.43
CA TYR A 97 7.51 17.42 -0.50
C TYR A 97 7.79 18.73 0.24
N GLY A 98 7.19 19.81 -0.25
CA GLY A 98 7.40 21.14 0.33
C GLY A 98 6.59 21.40 1.60
N MET A 99 5.64 20.55 1.93
CA MET A 99 4.77 20.67 3.10
C MET A 99 4.59 19.31 3.77
N PHE A 100 4.78 19.31 5.09
CA PHE A 100 4.67 18.10 5.91
C PHE A 100 3.91 18.44 7.20
N TYR A 101 2.76 17.79 7.37
CA TYR A 101 1.90 17.94 8.53
C TYR A 101 1.91 16.66 9.35
N ALA A 102 2.00 16.80 10.68
CA ALA A 102 1.74 15.72 11.61
C ALA A 102 0.31 15.84 12.13
N MET A 103 -0.47 14.80 11.96
CA MET A 103 -1.82 14.70 12.52
C MET A 103 -1.73 13.88 13.80
N THR A 104 -2.13 14.49 14.93
CA THR A 104 -2.20 13.85 16.25
C THR A 104 -3.63 13.80 16.72
N SER A 105 -3.93 12.91 17.65
CA SER A 105 -5.26 12.85 18.26
C SER A 105 -5.20 12.79 19.78
N ASP A 106 -6.20 13.37 20.41
CA ASP A 106 -6.50 13.21 21.82
C ASP A 106 -7.79 12.39 21.96
N GLY A 107 -7.63 11.13 22.37
CA GLY A 107 -8.73 10.21 22.65
C GLY A 107 -9.39 9.52 21.44
N PHE A 108 -8.91 9.75 20.21
CA PHE A 108 -9.41 9.02 19.03
C PHE A 108 -8.59 7.78 18.75
N ASP A 109 -9.28 6.71 18.37
CA ASP A 109 -8.65 5.50 17.87
C ASP A 109 -7.88 5.76 16.57
N TYR A 110 -6.80 5.01 16.39
CA TYR A 110 -5.91 5.13 15.23
C TYR A 110 -6.65 4.95 13.90
N GLN A 111 -7.61 4.02 13.84
CA GLN A 111 -8.42 3.80 12.62
C GLN A 111 -9.21 5.07 12.23
N LYS A 112 -9.81 5.73 13.20
CA LYS A 112 -10.53 7.00 12.96
C LYS A 112 -9.60 8.11 12.51
N MET A 113 -8.38 8.18 13.07
CA MET A 113 -7.36 9.11 12.59
C MET A 113 -7.04 8.84 11.12
N MET A 114 -6.86 7.58 10.74
CA MET A 114 -6.57 7.19 9.35
C MET A 114 -7.71 7.58 8.41
N ASP A 115 -8.97 7.38 8.82
CA ASP A 115 -10.14 7.76 8.01
C ASP A 115 -10.13 9.28 7.73
N TYR A 116 -9.80 10.10 8.72
CA TYR A 116 -9.66 11.55 8.54
C TYR A 116 -8.42 11.92 7.73
N ALA A 117 -7.30 11.21 7.88
CA ALA A 117 -6.11 11.42 7.04
C ALA A 117 -6.41 11.14 5.57
N GLN A 118 -7.15 10.08 5.28
CA GLN A 118 -7.60 9.75 3.92
C GLN A 118 -8.61 10.79 3.38
N LEU A 119 -9.45 11.36 4.22
CA LEU A 119 -10.34 12.45 3.83
C LEU A 119 -9.53 13.71 3.47
N VAL A 120 -8.55 14.08 4.30
CA VAL A 120 -7.64 15.20 4.04
C VAL A 120 -6.88 14.97 2.74
N ARG A 121 -6.31 13.78 2.55
CA ARG A 121 -5.59 13.42 1.32
C ARG A 121 -6.45 13.66 0.08
N ARG A 122 -7.68 13.14 0.06
CA ARG A 122 -8.60 13.31 -1.08
C ARG A 122 -8.92 14.79 -1.32
N THR A 123 -9.20 15.53 -0.27
CA THR A 123 -9.56 16.95 -0.37
C THR A 123 -8.39 17.81 -0.85
N VAL A 124 -7.16 17.49 -0.42
CA VAL A 124 -5.95 18.22 -0.81
C VAL A 124 -5.54 17.86 -2.23
N LEU A 125 -5.72 16.61 -2.68
CA LEU A 125 -5.45 16.19 -4.06
C LEU A 125 -6.30 16.92 -5.10
N ASP A 126 -7.51 17.37 -4.71
CA ASP A 126 -8.41 18.11 -5.58
C ASP A 126 -7.99 19.60 -5.76
N ILE A 127 -6.95 20.05 -5.05
CA ILE A 127 -6.46 21.43 -5.14
C ILE A 127 -5.52 21.56 -6.35
N ASP A 128 -5.82 22.53 -7.23
CA ASP A 128 -4.96 22.83 -8.36
C ASP A 128 -3.53 23.19 -7.90
N GLY A 129 -2.54 22.54 -8.51
CA GLY A 129 -1.12 22.74 -8.18
C GLY A 129 -0.55 21.71 -7.21
N VAL A 130 -1.35 20.81 -6.65
CA VAL A 130 -0.88 19.64 -5.91
C VAL A 130 -0.49 18.54 -6.89
N SER A 131 0.70 17.95 -6.73
CA SER A 131 1.18 16.82 -7.53
C SER A 131 0.81 15.50 -6.88
N SER A 132 1.19 15.34 -5.61
CA SER A 132 0.90 14.13 -4.83
C SER A 132 0.68 14.47 -3.35
N VAL A 133 -0.03 13.58 -2.68
CA VAL A 133 -0.23 13.61 -1.22
C VAL A 133 -0.03 12.21 -0.68
N ASP A 134 0.96 12.03 0.17
CA ASP A 134 1.29 10.75 0.78
C ASP A 134 1.06 10.77 2.28
N ILE A 135 0.65 9.62 2.79
CA ILE A 135 0.40 9.40 4.21
C ILE A 135 1.48 8.46 4.72
N TYR A 136 2.12 8.83 5.84
CA TYR A 136 3.13 8.02 6.51
C TYR A 136 2.70 7.67 7.94
N GLY A 137 3.24 6.58 8.44
CA GLY A 137 2.92 6.06 9.76
C GLY A 137 1.65 5.22 9.76
N GLU A 138 1.24 4.67 8.61
CA GLU A 138 0.09 3.79 8.51
C GLU A 138 0.34 2.49 9.30
N ARG A 139 -0.67 2.10 10.08
CA ARG A 139 -0.71 0.81 10.77
C ARG A 139 -1.83 -0.02 10.14
N PRO A 140 -1.49 -1.00 9.30
CA PRO A 140 -2.50 -1.85 8.67
C PRO A 140 -3.34 -2.54 9.74
N ALA A 141 -4.66 -2.36 9.67
CA ALA A 141 -5.59 -3.07 10.53
C ALA A 141 -5.62 -4.55 10.14
N CYS A 142 -5.71 -5.41 11.14
CA CYS A 142 -5.87 -6.86 10.95
C CYS A 142 -6.94 -7.41 11.89
N ILE A 143 -7.33 -8.64 11.64
CA ILE A 143 -8.15 -9.44 12.55
C ILE A 143 -7.25 -10.54 13.08
N ASP A 144 -6.99 -10.50 14.37
CA ASP A 144 -6.23 -11.52 15.08
C ASP A 144 -7.15 -12.67 15.46
N ILE A 145 -6.76 -13.89 15.10
CA ILE A 145 -7.48 -15.12 15.40
C ILE A 145 -6.57 -15.97 16.27
N ASP A 146 -6.77 -15.86 17.58
CA ASP A 146 -6.01 -16.61 18.58
C ASP A 146 -6.65 -17.97 18.82
N ILE A 147 -6.01 -19.01 18.31
CA ILE A 147 -6.54 -20.37 18.35
C ILE A 147 -6.19 -21.04 19.67
N GLN A 148 -7.18 -21.60 20.35
CA GLN A 148 -7.00 -22.33 21.60
C GLN A 148 -6.79 -23.82 21.33
N GLU A 149 -5.55 -24.29 21.37
CA GLU A 149 -5.17 -25.68 21.06
C GLU A 149 -5.96 -26.73 21.84
N SER A 150 -6.23 -26.48 23.13
CA SER A 150 -6.99 -27.39 23.99
C SER A 150 -8.44 -27.55 23.52
N LYS A 151 -9.07 -26.48 23.07
CA LYS A 151 -10.43 -26.52 22.53
C LYS A 151 -10.47 -27.21 21.17
N MET A 152 -9.50 -26.93 20.30
CA MET A 152 -9.40 -27.63 19.01
C MET A 152 -9.22 -29.13 19.18
N ALA A 153 -8.34 -29.55 20.10
CA ALA A 153 -8.10 -30.97 20.37
C ALA A 153 -9.38 -31.68 20.89
N ASN A 154 -10.14 -31.02 21.77
CA ASN A 154 -11.36 -31.56 22.31
C ASN A 154 -12.49 -31.68 21.28
N LEU A 155 -12.54 -30.75 20.31
CA LEU A 155 -13.58 -30.69 19.29
C LEU A 155 -13.11 -31.35 17.97
N GLY A 156 -11.89 -31.86 17.92
CA GLY A 156 -11.33 -32.54 16.75
C GLY A 156 -11.14 -31.65 15.54
N VAL A 157 -10.94 -30.34 15.76
CA VAL A 157 -10.69 -29.36 14.68
C VAL A 157 -9.21 -29.32 14.33
N HIS A 158 -8.88 -29.39 13.05
CA HIS A 158 -7.52 -29.30 12.58
C HIS A 158 -7.18 -27.86 12.14
N PRO A 159 -6.00 -27.29 12.50
CA PRO A 159 -5.61 -25.91 12.12
C PRO A 159 -5.69 -25.64 10.61
N ALA A 160 -5.35 -26.65 9.78
CA ALA A 160 -5.42 -26.54 8.34
C ALA A 160 -6.85 -26.29 7.81
N GLU A 161 -7.86 -26.86 8.48
CA GLU A 161 -9.26 -26.69 8.13
C GLU A 161 -9.71 -25.24 8.34
N ILE A 162 -9.27 -24.62 9.42
CA ILE A 162 -9.52 -23.19 9.71
C ILE A 162 -8.96 -22.32 8.57
N ILE A 163 -7.71 -22.57 8.18
CA ILE A 163 -7.05 -21.80 7.12
C ILE A 163 -7.76 -21.98 5.77
N LEU A 164 -8.12 -23.20 5.42
CA LEU A 164 -8.81 -23.51 4.17
C LEU A 164 -10.20 -22.86 4.12
N THR A 165 -10.95 -22.93 5.22
CA THR A 165 -12.29 -22.35 5.31
C THR A 165 -12.23 -20.82 5.21
N LEU A 166 -11.32 -20.17 5.93
CA LEU A 166 -11.11 -18.72 5.84
C LEU A 166 -10.73 -18.27 4.43
N ARG A 167 -9.81 -18.99 3.77
CA ARG A 167 -9.42 -18.70 2.38
C ARG A 167 -10.56 -18.93 1.38
N GLY A 168 -11.35 -19.95 1.59
CA GLY A 168 -12.47 -20.29 0.71
C GLY A 168 -13.62 -19.29 0.78
N GLN A 169 -13.89 -18.76 1.97
CA GLN A 169 -14.97 -17.78 2.19
C GLN A 169 -14.60 -16.37 1.70
N ASN A 170 -13.34 -15.96 1.84
CA ASN A 170 -12.89 -14.62 1.42
C ASN A 170 -12.47 -14.60 -0.07
N ALA A 171 -13.05 -15.47 -0.88
CA ALA A 171 -12.77 -15.54 -2.32
C ALA A 171 -13.92 -14.91 -3.12
N THR A 172 -13.60 -13.85 -3.86
CA THR A 172 -14.57 -13.28 -4.82
C THR A 172 -14.74 -14.24 -5.98
N VAL A 173 -15.85 -14.98 -6.00
CA VAL A 173 -16.14 -15.94 -7.06
C VAL A 173 -17.05 -15.30 -8.11
N TYR A 174 -16.62 -15.35 -9.37
CA TYR A 174 -17.45 -14.95 -10.50
C TYR A 174 -18.56 -16.00 -10.72
N SER A 175 -19.79 -15.67 -10.31
CA SER A 175 -20.94 -16.58 -10.39
C SER A 175 -21.80 -16.40 -11.65
N GLY A 176 -21.36 -15.54 -12.57
CA GLY A 176 -22.02 -15.35 -13.87
C GLY A 176 -23.19 -14.36 -13.85
N TYR A 177 -24.02 -14.46 -14.88
CA TYR A 177 -25.21 -13.62 -15.05
C TYR A 177 -26.42 -14.50 -15.36
N TYR A 178 -27.55 -14.12 -14.82
CA TYR A 178 -28.85 -14.66 -15.21
C TYR A 178 -29.54 -13.69 -16.17
N ASN A 179 -30.00 -14.22 -17.31
CA ASN A 179 -30.74 -13.44 -18.28
C ASN A 179 -32.25 -13.64 -18.02
N SER A 180 -32.91 -12.58 -17.56
CA SER A 180 -34.36 -12.56 -17.37
C SER A 180 -34.98 -11.69 -18.49
N GLY A 181 -35.20 -12.29 -19.67
CA GLY A 181 -35.73 -11.57 -20.83
C GLY A 181 -34.85 -10.41 -21.26
N GLU A 182 -35.30 -9.18 -21.04
CA GLU A 182 -34.59 -7.95 -21.43
C GLU A 182 -33.50 -7.50 -20.42
N LYS A 183 -33.42 -8.12 -19.25
CA LYS A 183 -32.49 -7.72 -18.20
C LYS A 183 -31.44 -8.79 -17.91
N ARG A 184 -30.19 -8.37 -17.89
CA ARG A 184 -29.06 -9.18 -17.44
C ARG A 184 -28.79 -8.89 -15.97
N VAL A 185 -29.05 -9.83 -15.10
CA VAL A 185 -28.85 -9.72 -13.65
C VAL A 185 -27.57 -10.47 -13.28
N ARG A 186 -26.65 -9.77 -12.62
CA ARG A 186 -25.43 -10.41 -12.08
C ARG A 186 -25.83 -11.28 -10.89
N VAL A 187 -25.41 -12.52 -10.91
CA VAL A 187 -25.50 -13.41 -9.75
C VAL A 187 -24.24 -13.14 -8.91
N GLY A 188 -24.43 -12.62 -7.70
CA GLY A 188 -23.37 -12.46 -6.71
C GLY A 188 -23.55 -13.52 -5.62
N ILE A 189 -22.46 -14.13 -5.18
CA ILE A 189 -22.42 -14.86 -3.92
C ILE A 189 -21.94 -13.84 -2.90
N ASP A 190 -22.78 -13.54 -1.91
CA ASP A 190 -22.44 -12.67 -0.79
C ASP A 190 -21.65 -13.52 0.22
N GLY A 191 -20.33 -13.60 -0.01
CA GLY A 191 -19.39 -14.40 0.80
C GLY A 191 -18.38 -13.55 1.54
N ASP A 192 -18.44 -12.22 1.39
CA ASP A 192 -17.53 -11.31 2.05
C ASP A 192 -17.88 -11.16 3.54
N PHE A 193 -16.84 -11.14 4.40
CA PHE A 193 -17.04 -10.86 5.81
C PHE A 193 -17.37 -9.37 6.03
N ASN A 194 -18.57 -9.08 6.57
CA ASN A 194 -18.98 -7.71 6.91
C ASN A 194 -18.48 -7.28 8.30
N GLY A 195 -17.99 -8.22 9.11
CA GLY A 195 -17.51 -7.92 10.44
C GLY A 195 -16.94 -9.12 11.20
N ILE A 196 -16.49 -8.88 12.42
CA ILE A 196 -15.94 -9.92 13.30
C ILE A 196 -16.96 -11.00 13.60
N GLU A 197 -18.23 -10.65 13.73
CA GLU A 197 -19.28 -11.60 14.08
C GLU A 197 -19.48 -12.66 12.98
N ASP A 198 -19.31 -12.30 11.71
CA ASP A 198 -19.38 -13.24 10.60
C ASP A 198 -18.25 -14.26 10.69
N ILE A 199 -17.04 -13.78 11.06
CA ILE A 199 -15.87 -14.65 11.26
C ILE A 199 -16.07 -15.54 12.48
N ARG A 200 -16.65 -15.05 13.58
CA ARG A 200 -16.97 -15.87 14.77
C ARG A 200 -17.97 -16.97 14.46
N ASN A 201 -18.95 -16.67 13.64
CA ASN A 201 -20.00 -17.60 13.27
C ASN A 201 -19.63 -18.53 12.09
N LEU A 202 -18.41 -18.38 11.56
CA LEU A 202 -17.91 -19.23 10.49
C LEU A 202 -17.91 -20.68 10.93
N LEU A 203 -18.56 -21.56 10.14
CA LEU A 203 -18.64 -22.98 10.41
C LEU A 203 -17.38 -23.69 9.90
N ILE A 204 -16.77 -24.48 10.76
CA ILE A 204 -15.59 -25.29 10.49
C ILE A 204 -15.97 -26.75 10.76
N ARG A 205 -15.43 -27.67 9.97
CA ARG A 205 -15.64 -29.09 10.19
C ARG A 205 -14.80 -29.59 11.37
N GLY A 206 -15.50 -30.18 12.34
CA GLY A 206 -14.92 -30.89 13.47
C GLY A 206 -14.84 -32.39 13.24
N HIS A 207 -14.65 -33.13 14.34
CA HIS A 207 -14.68 -34.60 14.33
C HIS A 207 -16.11 -35.10 14.01
N GLU A 208 -16.24 -36.19 13.26
CA GLU A 208 -17.53 -36.77 12.88
C GLU A 208 -18.47 -35.90 12.02
N GLU A 209 -17.92 -34.95 11.25
CA GLU A 209 -18.64 -34.01 10.38
C GLU A 209 -19.53 -32.98 11.12
N ASP A 210 -19.33 -32.78 12.42
CA ASP A 210 -20.02 -31.73 13.16
C ASP A 210 -19.55 -30.34 12.75
N ASP A 211 -20.49 -29.43 12.51
CA ASP A 211 -20.24 -28.03 12.21
C ASP A 211 -19.98 -27.26 13.53
N ILE A 212 -18.74 -26.79 13.71
CA ILE A 212 -18.29 -26.03 14.87
C ILE A 212 -18.06 -24.56 14.46
N ARG A 213 -18.45 -23.62 15.30
CA ARG A 213 -18.16 -22.19 15.02
C ARG A 213 -16.71 -21.88 15.35
N LEU A 214 -16.09 -21.04 14.50
CA LEU A 214 -14.71 -20.59 14.74
C LEU A 214 -14.55 -19.93 16.11
N GLY A 215 -15.57 -19.15 16.55
CA GLY A 215 -15.58 -18.53 17.87
C GLY A 215 -15.58 -19.48 19.07
N ASP A 216 -15.91 -20.78 18.86
CA ASP A 216 -15.88 -21.78 19.93
C ASP A 216 -14.44 -22.29 20.18
N VAL A 217 -13.55 -22.18 19.16
CA VAL A 217 -12.16 -22.68 19.21
C VAL A 217 -11.12 -21.56 19.18
N ALA A 218 -11.52 -20.30 18.87
CA ALA A 218 -10.62 -19.17 18.75
C ALA A 218 -11.20 -17.89 19.37
N ASP A 219 -10.33 -17.03 19.88
CA ASP A 219 -10.66 -15.66 20.24
C ASP A 219 -10.34 -14.75 19.06
N ILE A 220 -11.35 -13.94 18.63
CA ILE A 220 -11.26 -13.13 17.43
C ILE A 220 -11.35 -11.65 17.84
N THR A 221 -10.30 -10.90 17.56
CA THR A 221 -10.17 -9.50 17.94
C THR A 221 -9.70 -8.64 16.77
N LYS A 222 -10.06 -7.35 16.77
CA LYS A 222 -9.46 -6.37 15.87
C LYS A 222 -8.14 -5.90 16.44
N GLY A 223 -7.13 -5.88 15.62
CA GLY A 223 -5.80 -5.43 15.96
C GLY A 223 -5.12 -4.70 14.82
N TYR A 224 -3.84 -4.51 14.97
CA TYR A 224 -2.96 -3.96 13.94
C TYR A 224 -1.78 -4.91 13.75
N VAL A 225 -1.33 -5.04 12.50
CA VAL A 225 -0.22 -5.93 12.14
C VAL A 225 0.98 -5.72 13.06
N GLN A 226 1.49 -6.80 13.63
CA GLN A 226 2.68 -6.82 14.49
C GLN A 226 3.78 -7.69 13.84
N PRO A 227 5.08 -7.32 13.95
CA PRO A 227 5.59 -6.09 14.55
C PRO A 227 5.24 -4.85 13.72
N GLN A 228 5.09 -3.71 14.38
CA GLN A 228 4.85 -2.44 13.70
C GLN A 228 6.03 -2.12 12.78
N GLN A 229 5.80 -2.10 11.47
CA GLN A 229 6.85 -1.82 10.47
C GLN A 229 7.16 -0.34 10.37
N GLU A 230 6.12 0.50 10.43
CA GLU A 230 6.24 1.94 10.39
C GLU A 230 5.52 2.57 11.59
N GLY A 231 6.11 3.60 12.15
CA GLY A 231 5.49 4.33 13.25
C GLY A 231 6.01 5.75 13.30
N LEU A 232 5.09 6.68 13.34
CA LEU A 232 5.39 8.09 13.49
C LEU A 232 4.95 8.57 14.88
N LYS A 233 5.79 9.38 15.50
CA LYS A 233 5.46 10.12 16.72
C LYS A 233 5.77 11.59 16.51
N TYR A 234 4.87 12.42 16.95
CA TYR A 234 5.09 13.86 17.05
C TYR A 234 4.89 14.27 18.50
N ASP A 235 5.90 14.91 19.06
CA ASP A 235 5.92 15.33 20.48
C ASP A 235 5.50 14.20 21.45
N THR A 236 6.08 13.00 21.27
CA THR A 236 5.81 11.76 22.00
C THR A 236 4.46 11.08 21.73
N LEU A 237 3.49 11.77 21.10
CA LEU A 237 2.19 11.23 20.75
C LEU A 237 2.26 10.42 19.43
N PRO A 238 1.49 9.33 19.31
CA PRO A 238 1.32 8.67 18.03
C PRO A 238 0.74 9.65 17.01
N ALA A 239 1.33 9.67 15.81
CA ALA A 239 0.95 10.60 14.76
C ALA A 239 0.84 9.90 13.41
N ILE A 240 0.06 10.49 12.51
CA ILE A 240 0.03 10.17 11.08
C ILE A 240 0.60 11.39 10.36
N ALA A 241 1.55 11.21 9.46
CA ALA A 241 2.05 12.31 8.67
C ALA A 241 1.38 12.37 7.29
N ILE A 242 1.15 13.60 6.86
CA ILE A 242 0.64 13.92 5.53
C ILE A 242 1.67 14.82 4.85
N SER A 243 2.28 14.32 3.79
CA SER A 243 3.23 15.07 2.97
C SER A 243 2.58 15.48 1.66
N ILE A 244 2.86 16.69 1.23
CA ILE A 244 2.23 17.28 0.05
C ILE A 244 3.34 17.77 -0.88
N ALA A 245 3.32 17.27 -2.12
CA ALA A 245 4.19 17.70 -3.18
C ALA A 245 3.45 18.62 -4.15
N MET A 246 4.16 19.65 -4.60
CA MET A 246 3.64 20.63 -5.55
C MET A 246 3.98 20.21 -6.99
N GLN A 247 3.08 20.52 -7.94
CA GLN A 247 3.38 20.38 -9.36
C GLN A 247 4.56 21.25 -9.78
N LYS A 248 5.37 20.71 -10.71
CA LYS A 248 6.56 21.42 -11.23
C LYS A 248 6.20 22.77 -11.82
N GLY A 249 6.90 23.82 -11.40
CA GLY A 249 6.67 25.20 -11.88
C GLY A 249 5.55 25.96 -11.16
N GLY A 250 4.91 25.38 -10.15
CA GLY A 250 3.91 26.04 -9.33
C GLY A 250 4.51 27.08 -8.34
N ASN A 251 3.62 27.80 -7.68
CA ASN A 251 3.99 28.75 -6.62
C ASN A 251 3.64 28.14 -5.26
N ILE A 252 4.67 27.67 -4.54
CA ILE A 252 4.50 26.99 -3.27
C ILE A 252 3.89 27.88 -2.18
N ILE A 253 4.15 29.20 -2.19
CA ILE A 253 3.58 30.15 -1.22
C ILE A 253 2.06 30.29 -1.41
N GLN A 254 1.60 30.38 -2.68
CA GLN A 254 0.16 30.43 -2.95
C GLN A 254 -0.52 29.11 -2.63
N LEU A 255 0.09 28.01 -3.03
CA LEU A 255 -0.42 26.67 -2.75
C LEU A 255 -0.55 26.44 -1.23
N GLY A 256 0.48 26.80 -0.45
CA GLY A 256 0.46 26.67 1.00
C GLY A 256 -0.70 27.41 1.66
N LYS A 257 -1.02 28.63 1.20
CA LYS A 257 -2.18 29.41 1.69
C LYS A 257 -3.51 28.73 1.38
N VAL A 258 -3.65 28.18 0.18
CA VAL A 258 -4.89 27.48 -0.22
C VAL A 258 -5.07 26.22 0.59
N ILE A 259 -3.99 25.45 0.80
CA ILE A 259 -4.02 24.23 1.63
C ILE A 259 -4.37 24.57 3.08
N ASP A 260 -3.75 25.60 3.67
CA ASP A 260 -4.08 26.02 5.04
C ASP A 260 -5.56 26.40 5.20
N GLN A 261 -6.08 27.20 4.27
CA GLN A 261 -7.51 27.55 4.26
C GLN A 261 -8.40 26.30 4.16
N LYS A 262 -8.02 25.34 3.31
CA LYS A 262 -8.79 24.11 3.13
C LYS A 262 -8.74 23.20 4.36
N LEU A 263 -7.59 23.10 5.01
CA LEU A 263 -7.46 22.37 6.28
C LEU A 263 -8.27 23.03 7.40
N ASP A 264 -8.29 24.35 7.46
CA ASP A 264 -9.10 25.08 8.44
C ASP A 264 -10.60 24.89 8.20
N GLU A 265 -11.05 24.87 6.94
CA GLU A 265 -12.44 24.52 6.59
C GLU A 265 -12.79 23.09 7.04
N LEU A 266 -11.91 22.13 6.81
CA LEU A 266 -12.12 20.75 7.24
C LEU A 266 -12.19 20.63 8.78
N LYS A 267 -11.31 21.35 9.51
CA LYS A 267 -11.34 21.39 10.97
C LYS A 267 -12.63 21.97 11.53
N GLN A 268 -13.18 23.00 10.88
CA GLN A 268 -14.40 23.65 11.35
C GLN A 268 -15.68 22.85 11.09
N ASN A 269 -15.71 22.09 9.98
CA ASN A 269 -16.96 21.51 9.49
C ASN A 269 -17.05 19.99 9.65
N ILE A 270 -15.92 19.27 9.63
CA ILE A 270 -15.92 17.82 9.47
C ILE A 270 -15.05 17.11 10.51
N ILE A 271 -13.85 17.65 10.77
CA ILE A 271 -12.90 17.00 11.66
C ILE A 271 -13.22 17.35 13.12
N PRO A 272 -13.40 16.37 14.01
CA PRO A 272 -13.78 16.64 15.38
C PRO A 272 -12.67 17.35 16.16
N ALA A 273 -13.05 18.11 17.16
CA ALA A 273 -12.13 18.68 18.12
C ALA A 273 -11.36 17.55 18.83
N GLY A 274 -10.04 17.67 18.91
CA GLY A 274 -9.14 16.63 19.42
C GLY A 274 -8.28 15.98 18.36
N ILE A 275 -8.52 16.23 17.07
CA ILE A 275 -7.57 15.93 15.98
C ILE A 275 -6.86 17.22 15.61
N ASN A 276 -5.55 17.24 15.79
CA ASN A 276 -4.71 18.40 15.54
C ASN A 276 -3.80 18.16 14.34
N PHE A 277 -3.55 19.22 13.57
CA PHE A 277 -2.59 19.24 12.49
C PHE A 277 -1.46 20.20 12.85
N GLU A 278 -0.27 19.67 12.98
CA GLU A 278 0.92 20.43 13.30
C GLU A 278 1.82 20.52 12.05
N LYS A 279 2.29 21.74 11.77
CA LYS A 279 3.22 21.95 10.65
C LYS A 279 4.62 21.54 11.10
N VAL A 280 5.11 20.41 10.59
CA VAL A 280 6.46 19.91 10.88
C VAL A 280 7.48 20.54 9.95
N PHE A 281 7.14 20.59 8.68
CA PHE A 281 7.92 21.26 7.65
C PHE A 281 6.98 22.01 6.70
N PHE A 282 7.27 23.28 6.48
CA PHE A 282 6.43 24.14 5.67
C PHE A 282 7.30 25.14 4.92
N GLN A 283 7.57 24.86 3.66
CA GLN A 283 8.45 25.66 2.81
C GLN A 283 7.85 27.01 2.38
N PRO A 284 6.51 27.19 2.22
CA PRO A 284 5.88 28.46 1.86
C PRO A 284 6.18 29.67 2.76
#